data_5a09935dc2d3083ff4742cc3f9ce5012
#
_entry.id   5a09935dc2d3083ff4742cc3f9ce5012
#
_cell.length_a   1.000
_cell.length_b   1.000
_cell.length_c   1.000
_cell.angle_alpha   90.00
_cell.angle_beta   90.00
_cell.angle_gamma   90.00
#
_symmetry.space_group_name_H-M   'P 1'
#
loop_
_entity.id
_entity.type
_entity.pdbx_description
1 polymer ?
#
loop_
_entity_poly.entity_id
_entity_poly.type
_entity_poly.pdbx_seq_one_letter_code
_entity_poly.pdbx_strand_id
1 'polypeptide(L)'
;MAKKYKKNVQNVYRVPLYAHFWTWWMLALSLAVLSLVVGFVVSIKIIQVALWSLVAVLTSWRAYSLMKSVIKAGTIGKYITQKKAEKAVTKSLLATMTVNRLQDTPFISVPSVRVCDSRPSHISVEVEKLAGMYEVEKMTEDINASFRGRLGGYAVTSAMITTDGLTYKFVLEDVAIDKTWRPATMEDITAEKYAITLQDGLTVKLDERAHIAVWGKTGSKKTTVLFGMVLQLFAMGADVRFIDGKDEFSAFSGFYPSEKIASDVEAVQSQLNDVLAIVSERQKIMSEETQKRQKIGLKASEVGLRPIALIADEIGSIVALMDSKQAKKFVADLTAIIQRGRSVGVSVIASTQDPSTDTLPQRIRQQFASKVLLGSANSDIQRMAFGEVATAGNVEDFRGFYTCDGLTNQPLKFYVCDLYSHGFNELEAFERAYKIGFRSDEHKKPTR
;
A
#
# COMPACT_ATOMS: atom_id res chain seq x y z
N MET A 1 20.31 -11.80 18.81
CA MET A 1 21.49 -12.70 18.74
C MET A 1 21.36 -13.57 17.50
N ALA A 2 22.25 -13.40 16.53
CA ALA A 2 22.28 -14.19 15.32
C ALA A 2 22.49 -15.69 15.64
N LYS A 3 21.68 -16.55 15.03
CA LYS A 3 21.83 -18.01 15.18
C LYS A 3 23.05 -18.48 14.39
N LYS A 4 23.94 -19.24 15.01
CA LYS A 4 25.08 -19.85 14.31
C LYS A 4 24.69 -21.19 13.73
N TYR A 5 25.02 -21.43 12.46
CA TYR A 5 24.77 -22.67 11.75
C TYR A 5 26.10 -23.32 11.35
N LYS A 6 26.18 -24.64 11.43
CA LYS A 6 27.38 -25.40 11.09
C LYS A 6 27.31 -25.91 9.65
N LYS A 7 28.36 -25.68 8.88
CA LYS A 7 28.54 -26.22 7.54
C LYS A 7 28.90 -27.72 7.62
N ASN A 8 28.21 -28.58 6.85
CA ASN A 8 28.58 -29.99 6.74
C ASN A 8 29.49 -30.23 5.51
N VAL A 9 29.99 -31.45 5.37
CA VAL A 9 30.92 -31.86 4.30
C VAL A 9 30.32 -31.67 2.88
N GLN A 10 28.97 -31.54 2.76
CA GLN A 10 28.26 -31.31 1.50
C GLN A 10 27.91 -29.85 1.25
N ASN A 11 28.53 -28.90 1.97
CA ASN A 11 28.20 -27.48 1.92
C ASN A 11 26.75 -27.14 2.29
N VAL A 12 26.02 -28.01 2.95
CA VAL A 12 24.64 -27.78 3.42
C VAL A 12 24.69 -27.31 4.87
N TYR A 13 24.14 -26.12 5.11
CA TYR A 13 24.04 -25.59 6.47
C TYR A 13 22.86 -26.22 7.19
N ARG A 14 23.11 -26.83 8.33
CA ARG A 14 22.08 -27.41 9.19
C ARG A 14 22.00 -26.67 10.52
N VAL A 15 20.78 -26.50 11.01
CA VAL A 15 20.58 -26.00 12.37
C VAL A 15 21.22 -26.98 13.35
N PRO A 16 22.12 -26.53 14.27
CA PRO A 16 22.65 -27.40 15.29
C PRO A 16 21.54 -28.10 16.07
N LEU A 17 21.77 -29.36 16.43
CA LEU A 17 20.77 -30.20 17.14
C LEU A 17 20.14 -29.49 18.34
N TYR A 18 20.93 -28.78 19.14
CA TYR A 18 20.44 -28.03 20.31
C TYR A 18 19.49 -26.87 19.99
N ALA A 19 19.48 -26.40 18.74
CA ALA A 19 18.62 -25.31 18.29
C ALA A 19 17.31 -25.79 17.69
N HIS A 20 17.13 -27.07 17.45
CA HIS A 20 15.88 -27.62 16.96
C HIS A 20 14.78 -27.58 18.03
N PHE A 21 13.58 -27.22 17.62
CA PHE A 21 12.42 -27.20 18.52
C PHE A 21 12.16 -28.55 19.20
N TRP A 22 12.37 -29.65 18.47
CA TRP A 22 12.12 -31.01 18.96
C TRP A 22 13.22 -31.59 19.84
N THR A 23 14.43 -31.03 19.84
CA THR A 23 15.54 -31.62 20.63
C THR A 23 15.27 -31.60 22.12
N TRP A 24 14.63 -30.55 22.61
CA TRP A 24 14.27 -30.46 24.03
C TRP A 24 13.19 -31.45 24.43
N TRP A 25 12.22 -31.74 23.54
CA TRP A 25 11.21 -32.77 23.74
C TRP A 25 11.82 -34.16 23.67
N MET A 26 12.73 -34.39 22.72
CA MET A 26 13.47 -35.63 22.62
C MET A 26 14.36 -35.86 23.83
N LEU A 27 15.01 -34.81 24.33
CA LEU A 27 15.81 -34.88 25.55
C LEU A 27 14.91 -35.24 26.76
N ALA A 28 13.78 -34.57 26.93
CA ALA A 28 12.84 -34.84 28.00
C ALA A 28 12.29 -36.29 27.92
N LEU A 29 11.96 -36.76 26.70
CA LEU A 29 11.51 -38.13 26.48
C LEU A 29 12.62 -39.14 26.80
N SER A 30 13.87 -38.87 26.36
CA SER A 30 15.03 -39.74 26.65
C SER A 30 15.29 -39.82 28.15
N LEU A 31 15.18 -38.71 28.88
CA LEU A 31 15.31 -38.68 30.34
C LEU A 31 14.17 -39.44 31.02
N ALA A 32 12.96 -39.35 30.50
CA ALA A 32 11.83 -40.11 31.03
C ALA A 32 12.01 -41.62 30.84
N VAL A 33 12.46 -42.04 29.63
CA VAL A 33 12.78 -43.46 29.34
C VAL A 33 13.93 -43.95 30.21
N LEU A 34 14.98 -43.14 30.35
CA LEU A 34 16.13 -43.45 31.21
C LEU A 34 15.69 -43.62 32.67
N SER A 35 14.76 -42.76 33.17
CA SER A 35 14.22 -42.88 34.53
C SER A 35 13.43 -44.18 34.74
N LEU A 36 12.67 -44.63 33.74
CA LEU A 36 11.98 -45.92 33.80
C LEU A 36 12.96 -47.09 33.83
N VAL A 37 14.01 -47.06 33.00
CA VAL A 37 15.04 -48.11 32.99
C VAL A 37 15.82 -48.12 34.31
N VAL A 38 16.26 -46.98 34.83
CA VAL A 38 16.94 -46.86 36.12
C VAL A 38 16.05 -47.34 37.24
N GLY A 39 14.79 -46.98 37.23
CA GLY A 39 13.79 -47.45 38.23
C GLY A 39 13.57 -48.94 38.24
N PHE A 40 13.76 -49.60 37.09
CA PHE A 40 13.63 -51.08 36.95
C PHE A 40 14.92 -51.82 37.38
N VAL A 41 16.08 -51.23 37.07
CA VAL A 41 17.42 -51.87 37.31
C VAL A 41 17.99 -51.50 38.65
N VAL A 42 17.76 -50.32 39.17
CA VAL A 42 18.37 -49.76 40.38
C VAL A 42 17.29 -49.29 41.33
N SER A 43 17.09 -49.98 42.44
CA SER A 43 16.07 -49.70 43.48
C SER A 43 16.33 -48.37 44.29
N ILE A 44 17.03 -47.39 43.71
CA ILE A 44 17.31 -46.11 44.35
C ILE A 44 16.19 -45.09 44.03
N LYS A 45 15.14 -45.06 44.84
CA LYS A 45 14.00 -44.15 44.71
C LYS A 45 14.38 -42.65 44.55
N ILE A 46 15.46 -42.22 45.25
CA ILE A 46 15.91 -40.82 45.22
C ILE A 46 16.34 -40.38 43.82
N ILE A 47 17.11 -41.20 43.09
CA ILE A 47 17.57 -40.89 41.71
C ILE A 47 16.37 -40.82 40.75
N GLN A 48 15.42 -41.74 40.94
CA GLN A 48 14.18 -41.76 40.11
C GLN A 48 13.34 -40.50 40.32
N VAL A 49 13.13 -40.06 41.56
CA VAL A 49 12.43 -38.83 41.89
C VAL A 49 13.13 -37.60 41.32
N ALA A 50 14.49 -37.53 41.43
CA ALA A 50 15.25 -36.44 40.88
C ALA A 50 15.13 -36.34 39.32
N LEU A 51 15.19 -37.50 38.62
CA LEU A 51 15.00 -37.54 37.15
C LEU A 51 13.61 -37.10 36.75
N TRP A 52 12.53 -37.57 37.43
CA TRP A 52 11.18 -37.13 37.16
C TRP A 52 10.97 -35.65 37.47
N SER A 53 11.54 -35.12 38.52
CA SER A 53 11.51 -33.68 38.84
C SER A 53 12.19 -32.87 37.76
N LEU A 54 13.35 -33.31 37.23
CA LEU A 54 14.03 -32.64 36.14
C LEU A 54 13.18 -32.65 34.84
N VAL A 55 12.59 -33.79 34.47
CA VAL A 55 11.65 -33.91 33.34
C VAL A 55 10.48 -32.96 33.50
N ALA A 56 9.87 -32.91 34.70
CA ALA A 56 8.73 -32.03 34.97
C ALA A 56 9.10 -30.56 34.84
N VAL A 57 10.26 -30.14 35.34
CA VAL A 57 10.75 -28.75 35.20
C VAL A 57 11.01 -28.40 33.75
N LEU A 58 11.70 -29.26 32.99
CA LEU A 58 12.00 -29.02 31.56
C LEU A 58 10.73 -28.96 30.71
N THR A 59 9.80 -29.86 30.91
CA THR A 59 8.52 -29.87 30.16
C THR A 59 7.63 -28.69 30.52
N SER A 60 7.52 -28.35 31.82
CA SER A 60 6.75 -27.20 32.29
C SER A 60 7.33 -25.87 31.76
N TRP A 61 8.64 -25.70 31.83
CA TRP A 61 9.32 -24.53 31.28
C TRP A 61 9.09 -24.40 29.77
N ARG A 62 9.18 -25.52 29.06
CA ARG A 62 8.95 -25.55 27.60
C ARG A 62 7.49 -25.27 27.24
N ALA A 63 6.55 -25.87 27.96
CA ALA A 63 5.11 -25.61 27.80
C ALA A 63 4.77 -24.13 28.07
N TYR A 64 5.32 -23.57 29.15
CA TYR A 64 5.17 -22.15 29.47
C TYR A 64 5.71 -21.25 28.35
N SER A 65 6.93 -21.51 27.87
CA SER A 65 7.54 -20.77 26.78
C SER A 65 6.71 -20.82 25.49
N LEU A 66 6.15 -21.99 25.19
CA LEU A 66 5.29 -22.21 24.03
C LEU A 66 3.95 -21.45 24.20
N MET A 67 3.33 -21.57 25.36
CA MET A 67 2.09 -20.87 25.69
C MET A 67 2.27 -19.36 25.61
N LYS A 68 3.34 -18.81 26.18
CA LYS A 68 3.71 -17.39 26.06
C LYS A 68 3.83 -16.95 24.60
N SER A 69 4.43 -17.77 23.75
CA SER A 69 4.59 -17.48 22.32
C SER A 69 3.27 -17.53 21.56
N VAL A 70 2.38 -18.46 21.89
CA VAL A 70 1.04 -18.57 21.32
C VAL A 70 0.15 -17.40 21.76
N ILE A 71 0.21 -17.04 23.04
CA ILE A 71 -0.53 -15.86 23.57
C ILE A 71 -0.07 -14.59 22.84
N LYS A 72 1.24 -14.42 22.66
CA LYS A 72 1.78 -13.28 21.90
C LYS A 72 1.31 -13.26 20.44
N ALA A 73 1.13 -14.42 19.82
CA ALA A 73 0.62 -14.56 18.46
C ALA A 73 -0.90 -14.38 18.36
N GLY A 74 -1.62 -14.49 19.49
CA GLY A 74 -3.07 -14.38 19.60
C GLY A 74 -3.80 -15.72 19.43
N THR A 75 -3.42 -16.56 18.48
CA THR A 75 -3.99 -17.89 18.24
C THR A 75 -2.92 -18.91 17.84
N ILE A 76 -3.22 -20.20 18.06
CA ILE A 76 -2.33 -21.30 17.64
C ILE A 76 -2.11 -21.29 16.11
N GLY A 77 -3.16 -21.03 15.32
CA GLY A 77 -3.07 -20.95 13.86
C GLY A 77 -2.11 -19.83 13.41
N LYS A 78 -2.22 -18.63 13.97
CA LYS A 78 -1.31 -17.53 13.71
C LYS A 78 0.14 -17.87 14.10
N TYR A 79 0.33 -18.47 15.28
CA TYR A 79 1.66 -18.92 15.71
C TYR A 79 2.31 -19.89 14.71
N ILE A 80 1.54 -20.89 14.23
CA ILE A 80 2.03 -21.85 13.24
C ILE A 80 2.41 -21.15 11.92
N THR A 81 1.57 -20.22 11.45
CA THR A 81 1.84 -19.41 10.24
C THR A 81 3.11 -18.58 10.40
N GLN A 82 3.26 -17.89 11.53
CA GLN A 82 4.45 -17.14 11.86
C GLN A 82 5.72 -18.01 11.83
N LYS A 83 5.67 -19.19 12.47
CA LYS A 83 6.82 -20.10 12.49
C LYS A 83 7.15 -20.69 11.13
N LYS A 84 6.16 -20.92 10.28
CA LYS A 84 6.37 -21.36 8.90
C LYS A 84 7.01 -20.26 8.07
N ALA A 85 6.54 -19.01 8.18
CA ALA A 85 7.11 -17.85 7.50
C ALA A 85 8.56 -17.60 7.95
N GLU A 86 8.83 -17.56 9.27
CA GLU A 86 10.19 -17.44 9.80
C GLU A 86 11.12 -18.53 9.24
N LYS A 87 10.65 -19.77 9.19
CA LYS A 87 11.43 -20.90 8.67
C LYS A 87 11.67 -20.80 7.16
N ALA A 88 10.67 -20.38 6.39
CA ALA A 88 10.79 -20.21 4.94
C ALA A 88 11.81 -19.13 4.61
N VAL A 89 11.70 -17.95 5.22
CA VAL A 89 12.63 -16.83 5.03
C VAL A 89 14.05 -17.21 5.49
N THR A 90 14.19 -17.83 6.67
CA THR A 90 15.51 -18.29 7.13
C THR A 90 16.14 -19.28 6.17
N LYS A 91 15.33 -20.20 5.60
CA LYS A 91 15.82 -21.19 4.62
C LYS A 91 16.27 -20.51 3.33
N SER A 92 15.54 -19.53 2.84
CA SER A 92 15.92 -18.76 1.67
C SER A 92 17.24 -18.02 1.90
N LEU A 93 17.34 -17.29 3.00
CA LEU A 93 18.55 -16.57 3.36
C LEU A 93 19.76 -17.51 3.51
N LEU A 94 19.57 -18.72 4.01
CA LEU A 94 20.64 -19.74 4.07
C LEU A 94 21.07 -20.25 2.69
N ALA A 95 20.16 -20.29 1.74
CA ALA A 95 20.44 -20.80 0.40
C ALA A 95 21.15 -19.79 -0.49
N THR A 96 20.80 -18.51 -0.34
CA THR A 96 21.20 -17.45 -1.28
C THR A 96 22.22 -16.49 -0.68
N MET A 97 22.23 -16.34 0.64
CA MET A 97 23.19 -15.44 1.26
C MET A 97 24.61 -15.97 1.16
N THR A 98 25.45 -15.14 0.66
CA THR A 98 26.87 -14.84 0.90
C THR A 98 27.62 -15.74 1.91
N VAL A 99 27.12 -16.90 2.08
CA VAL A 99 27.77 -17.96 2.83
C VAL A 99 29.18 -18.21 2.28
N ASN A 100 29.40 -17.88 1.01
CA ASN A 100 30.69 -18.00 0.34
C ASN A 100 31.74 -16.96 0.78
N ARG A 101 31.39 -15.94 1.55
CA ARG A 101 32.33 -14.88 1.95
C ARG A 101 32.95 -15.09 3.33
N LEU A 102 32.43 -16.00 4.14
CA LEU A 102 33.00 -16.36 5.45
C LEU A 102 33.80 -17.68 5.32
N GLN A 103 34.78 -17.70 4.43
CA GLN A 103 35.44 -18.91 3.94
C GLN A 103 36.15 -19.76 4.99
N ASP A 104 36.51 -19.21 6.14
CA ASP A 104 37.43 -19.89 7.07
C ASP A 104 36.79 -20.34 8.40
N THR A 105 35.48 -20.18 8.57
CA THR A 105 34.83 -20.64 9.80
C THR A 105 33.82 -21.78 9.54
N PRO A 106 33.82 -22.83 10.39
CA PRO A 106 32.82 -23.91 10.29
C PRO A 106 31.40 -23.45 10.65
N PHE A 107 31.24 -22.20 11.07
CA PHE A 107 29.96 -21.61 11.47
C PHE A 107 29.68 -20.36 10.66
N ILE A 108 28.44 -20.20 10.28
CA ILE A 108 27.93 -18.96 9.69
C ILE A 108 26.98 -18.28 10.64
N SER A 109 26.99 -16.96 10.62
CA SER A 109 25.98 -16.17 11.30
C SER A 109 24.78 -16.00 10.36
N VAL A 110 23.60 -16.39 10.82
CA VAL A 110 22.35 -16.20 10.10
C VAL A 110 21.56 -15.10 10.76
N PRO A 111 21.00 -14.14 9.99
CA PRO A 111 20.22 -13.07 10.56
C PRO A 111 19.04 -13.60 11.36
N SER A 112 18.69 -12.90 12.42
CA SER A 112 17.46 -13.19 13.16
C SER A 112 16.27 -12.80 12.28
N VAL A 113 15.33 -13.74 12.10
CA VAL A 113 14.08 -13.51 11.37
C VAL A 113 12.95 -13.54 12.39
N ARG A 114 12.11 -12.52 12.38
CA ARG A 114 10.93 -12.41 13.25
C ARG A 114 9.70 -12.05 12.43
N VAL A 115 8.59 -12.68 12.70
CA VAL A 115 7.28 -12.25 12.22
C VAL A 115 6.66 -11.36 13.28
N CYS A 116 6.43 -10.08 12.92
CA CYS A 116 5.90 -9.07 13.85
C CYS A 116 4.39 -9.01 13.81
N ASP A 117 3.79 -9.24 12.65
CA ASP A 117 2.35 -9.30 12.46
C ASP A 117 2.00 -10.43 11.48
N SER A 118 0.88 -11.09 11.72
CA SER A 118 0.33 -12.07 10.80
C SER A 118 -1.19 -12.01 10.85
N ARG A 119 -1.75 -11.37 9.82
CA ARG A 119 -3.18 -11.36 9.53
C ARG A 119 -3.44 -12.26 8.32
N PRO A 120 -4.69 -12.69 8.07
CA PRO A 120 -4.99 -13.49 6.88
C PRO A 120 -4.55 -12.83 5.58
N SER A 121 -4.60 -11.49 5.53
CA SER A 121 -4.25 -10.71 4.34
C SER A 121 -2.78 -10.32 4.23
N HIS A 122 -2.03 -10.29 5.35
CA HIS A 122 -0.63 -9.89 5.31
C HIS A 122 0.23 -10.47 6.45
N ILE A 123 1.52 -10.62 6.18
CA ILE A 123 2.54 -11.06 7.14
C ILE A 123 3.66 -10.03 7.12
N SER A 124 4.03 -9.49 8.29
CA SER A 124 5.18 -8.59 8.42
C SER A 124 6.37 -9.35 9.00
N VAL A 125 7.47 -9.36 8.27
CA VAL A 125 8.72 -10.08 8.62
C VAL A 125 9.85 -9.10 8.80
N GLU A 126 10.54 -9.17 9.92
CA GLU A 126 11.76 -8.43 10.20
C GLU A 126 12.97 -9.35 10.11
N VAL A 127 13.99 -8.89 9.41
CA VAL A 127 15.26 -9.59 9.21
C VAL A 127 16.39 -8.70 9.71
N GLU A 128 17.16 -9.16 10.70
CA GLU A 128 18.33 -8.45 11.22
C GLU A 128 19.36 -8.23 10.11
N LYS A 129 19.82 -7.01 9.93
CA LYS A 129 20.84 -6.67 8.95
C LYS A 129 22.22 -7.04 9.48
N LEU A 130 22.91 -7.90 8.75
CA LEU A 130 24.30 -8.28 9.05
C LEU A 130 25.24 -7.70 7.99
N ALA A 131 26.49 -7.46 8.34
CA ALA A 131 27.50 -7.01 7.39
C ALA A 131 27.64 -8.01 6.21
N GLY A 132 27.69 -7.49 4.99
CA GLY A 132 27.80 -8.30 3.78
C GLY A 132 26.51 -8.89 3.24
N MET A 133 25.35 -8.50 3.79
CA MET A 133 24.05 -8.84 3.21
C MET A 133 23.80 -8.12 1.88
N TYR A 134 23.05 -8.78 0.99
CA TYR A 134 22.64 -8.20 -0.29
C TYR A 134 21.72 -6.99 -0.14
N GLU A 135 21.54 -6.28 -1.23
CA GLU A 135 20.53 -5.24 -1.38
C GLU A 135 19.11 -5.80 -1.20
N VAL A 136 18.19 -4.92 -0.78
CA VAL A 136 16.81 -5.29 -0.42
C VAL A 136 16.08 -5.95 -1.58
N GLU A 137 16.30 -5.50 -2.82
CA GLU A 137 15.64 -6.01 -4.02
C GLU A 137 15.95 -7.49 -4.23
N LYS A 138 17.24 -7.85 -4.16
CA LYS A 138 17.65 -9.24 -4.34
C LYS A 138 17.14 -10.16 -3.23
N MET A 139 17.11 -9.68 -2.01
CA MET A 139 16.51 -10.41 -0.89
C MET A 139 15.00 -10.61 -1.09
N THR A 140 14.32 -9.65 -1.67
CA THR A 140 12.89 -9.73 -1.98
C THR A 140 12.57 -10.87 -2.95
N GLU A 141 13.34 -11.00 -4.03
CA GLU A 141 13.20 -12.09 -4.99
C GLU A 141 13.41 -13.47 -4.32
N ASP A 142 14.46 -13.57 -3.51
CA ASP A 142 14.79 -14.79 -2.79
C ASP A 142 13.70 -15.18 -1.76
N ILE A 143 13.15 -14.20 -1.06
CA ILE A 143 12.05 -14.42 -0.11
C ILE A 143 10.81 -14.89 -0.87
N ASN A 144 10.42 -14.21 -1.95
CA ASN A 144 9.28 -14.61 -2.78
C ASN A 144 9.42 -16.06 -3.28
N ALA A 145 10.60 -16.43 -3.78
CA ALA A 145 10.87 -17.80 -4.25
C ALA A 145 10.78 -18.87 -3.14
N SER A 146 10.90 -18.46 -1.87
CA SER A 146 10.86 -19.40 -0.73
C SER A 146 9.45 -19.71 -0.24
N PHE A 147 8.46 -18.87 -0.57
CA PHE A 147 7.09 -19.07 -0.15
C PHE A 147 6.37 -20.05 -1.09
N ARG A 148 6.09 -21.25 -0.59
CA ARG A 148 5.45 -22.35 -1.32
C ARG A 148 4.40 -23.06 -0.46
N GLY A 149 3.55 -23.84 -1.09
CA GLY A 149 2.49 -24.60 -0.41
C GLY A 149 1.46 -23.67 0.24
N ARG A 150 1.18 -23.83 1.53
CA ARG A 150 0.16 -23.01 2.24
C ARG A 150 0.50 -21.53 2.32
N LEU A 151 1.73 -21.13 2.04
CA LEU A 151 2.18 -19.74 1.99
C LEU A 151 2.44 -19.29 0.55
N GLY A 152 2.11 -20.11 -0.45
CA GLY A 152 2.40 -19.85 -1.87
C GLY A 152 1.59 -18.66 -2.45
N GLY A 153 0.52 -18.25 -1.79
CA GLY A 153 -0.24 -17.04 -2.15
C GLY A 153 0.38 -15.73 -1.67
N TYR A 154 1.38 -15.79 -0.77
CA TYR A 154 2.02 -14.59 -0.24
C TYR A 154 3.20 -14.15 -1.10
N ALA A 155 3.26 -12.86 -1.41
CA ALA A 155 4.40 -12.22 -2.04
C ALA A 155 4.81 -10.96 -1.27
N VAL A 156 6.10 -10.62 -1.31
CA VAL A 156 6.60 -9.37 -0.73
C VAL A 156 6.05 -8.20 -1.55
N THR A 157 5.29 -7.36 -0.90
CA THR A 157 4.70 -6.14 -1.49
C THR A 157 5.38 -4.88 -0.98
N SER A 158 6.10 -4.96 0.14
CA SER A 158 6.87 -3.87 0.71
C SER A 158 8.15 -4.37 1.36
N ALA A 159 9.26 -3.72 1.06
CA ALA A 159 10.54 -3.96 1.68
C ALA A 159 11.23 -2.63 2.02
N MET A 160 11.65 -2.48 3.26
CA MET A 160 12.31 -1.26 3.73
C MET A 160 13.40 -1.58 4.77
N ILE A 161 14.31 -0.64 4.96
CA ILE A 161 15.23 -0.65 6.10
C ILE A 161 14.57 0.17 7.21
N THR A 162 14.60 -0.33 8.44
CA THR A 162 14.12 0.41 9.61
C THR A 162 14.95 1.68 9.85
N THR A 163 14.37 2.66 10.53
CA THR A 163 15.01 3.97 10.78
C THR A 163 16.35 3.88 11.53
N ASP A 164 16.56 2.81 12.29
CA ASP A 164 17.84 2.52 12.95
C ASP A 164 18.91 1.91 12.01
N GLY A 165 18.53 1.58 10.78
CA GLY A 165 19.42 0.97 9.78
C GLY A 165 19.82 -0.47 10.08
N LEU A 166 19.30 -1.08 11.16
CA LEU A 166 19.74 -2.38 11.67
C LEU A 166 18.86 -3.56 11.24
N THR A 167 17.69 -3.28 10.68
CA THR A 167 16.70 -4.31 10.35
C THR A 167 16.08 -4.05 8.99
N TYR A 168 15.90 -5.11 8.20
CA TYR A 168 15.04 -5.10 7.01
C TYR A 168 13.63 -5.51 7.43
N LYS A 169 12.64 -4.77 7.00
CA LYS A 169 11.22 -5.10 7.20
C LYS A 169 10.58 -5.42 5.86
N PHE A 170 10.04 -6.63 5.74
CA PHE A 170 9.28 -7.08 4.57
C PHE A 170 7.82 -7.24 4.95
N VAL A 171 6.94 -6.69 4.12
CA VAL A 171 5.49 -6.93 4.20
C VAL A 171 5.13 -7.86 3.06
N LEU A 172 4.53 -9.01 3.39
CA LEU A 172 4.04 -9.99 2.43
C LEU A 172 2.52 -9.96 2.47
N GLU A 173 1.90 -9.80 1.31
CA GLU A 173 0.45 -9.85 1.16
C GLU A 173 0.03 -11.10 0.40
N ASP A 174 -1.16 -11.61 0.71
CA ASP A 174 -1.79 -12.65 -0.07
C ASP A 174 -2.23 -12.07 -1.41
N VAL A 175 -1.49 -12.41 -2.46
CA VAL A 175 -1.71 -11.89 -3.82
C VAL A 175 -2.90 -12.55 -4.52
N ALA A 176 -3.49 -13.58 -3.93
CA ALA A 176 -4.71 -14.20 -4.42
C ALA A 176 -5.98 -13.44 -3.99
N ILE A 177 -5.88 -12.56 -2.99
CA ILE A 177 -7.00 -11.74 -2.55
C ILE A 177 -7.27 -10.66 -3.60
N ASP A 178 -8.44 -10.71 -4.19
CA ASP A 178 -8.94 -9.67 -5.08
C ASP A 178 -9.38 -8.45 -4.26
N LYS A 179 -8.74 -7.31 -4.52
CA LYS A 179 -9.05 -6.03 -3.87
C LYS A 179 -9.83 -5.08 -4.79
N THR A 180 -10.47 -5.62 -5.80
CA THR A 180 -11.33 -4.83 -6.69
C THR A 180 -12.50 -4.23 -5.91
N TRP A 181 -12.60 -2.92 -5.88
CA TRP A 181 -13.76 -2.24 -5.33
C TRP A 181 -14.96 -2.41 -6.25
N ARG A 182 -16.04 -2.99 -5.71
CA ARG A 182 -17.30 -3.28 -6.42
C ARG A 182 -18.46 -2.67 -5.67
N PRO A 183 -18.82 -1.40 -5.93
CA PRO A 183 -19.99 -0.82 -5.31
C PRO A 183 -21.25 -1.58 -5.76
N ALA A 184 -22.08 -2.00 -4.81
CA ALA A 184 -23.34 -2.69 -5.06
C ALA A 184 -24.54 -1.75 -4.87
N THR A 185 -24.40 -0.75 -4.01
CA THR A 185 -25.47 0.22 -3.69
C THR A 185 -24.92 1.65 -3.72
N MET A 186 -25.85 2.62 -3.71
CA MET A 186 -25.44 4.04 -3.64
C MET A 186 -24.79 4.40 -2.30
N GLU A 187 -25.07 3.65 -1.23
CA GLU A 187 -24.40 3.81 0.07
C GLU A 187 -22.92 3.47 -0.02
N ASP A 188 -22.52 2.50 -0.83
CA ASP A 188 -21.11 2.13 -1.03
C ASP A 188 -20.31 3.25 -1.71
N ILE A 189 -21.00 4.16 -2.43
CA ILE A 189 -20.42 5.30 -3.12
C ILE A 189 -20.41 6.54 -2.23
N THR A 190 -21.40 6.65 -1.32
CA THR A 190 -21.56 7.79 -0.43
C THR A 190 -20.55 7.70 0.72
N ALA A 191 -19.29 7.96 0.42
CA ALA A 191 -18.22 7.93 1.40
C ALA A 191 -18.22 9.19 2.30
N GLU A 192 -17.40 9.16 3.34
CA GLU A 192 -17.06 10.33 4.14
C GLU A 192 -16.61 11.50 3.24
N LYS A 193 -16.99 12.73 3.58
CA LYS A 193 -16.55 13.92 2.84
C LYS A 193 -15.03 13.92 2.67
N TYR A 194 -14.57 14.27 1.48
CA TYR A 194 -13.15 14.24 1.09
C TYR A 194 -12.51 12.85 0.98
N ALA A 195 -13.26 11.76 1.13
CA ALA A 195 -12.71 10.41 1.03
C ALA A 195 -13.09 9.76 -0.31
N ILE A 196 -12.10 9.19 -1.00
CA ILE A 196 -12.28 8.42 -2.24
C ILE A 196 -11.70 7.04 -2.05
N THR A 197 -12.51 6.01 -2.28
CA THR A 197 -12.08 4.62 -2.33
C THR A 197 -11.57 4.31 -3.74
N LEU A 198 -10.30 3.93 -3.85
CA LEU A 198 -9.66 3.57 -5.12
C LEU A 198 -9.73 2.07 -5.38
N GLN A 199 -9.59 1.27 -4.34
CA GLN A 199 -9.78 -0.18 -4.33
C GLN A 199 -10.19 -0.63 -2.93
N ASP A 200 -10.60 -1.86 -2.78
CA ASP A 200 -10.93 -2.40 -1.46
C ASP A 200 -9.73 -2.31 -0.49
N GLY A 201 -9.97 -1.69 0.66
CA GLY A 201 -8.94 -1.40 1.65
C GLY A 201 -8.02 -0.20 1.32
N LEU A 202 -8.26 0.57 0.25
CA LEU A 202 -7.53 1.80 -0.06
C LEU A 202 -8.48 2.98 -0.24
N THR A 203 -8.62 3.77 0.80
CA THR A 203 -9.35 5.05 0.78
C THR A 203 -8.39 6.21 0.95
N VAL A 204 -8.44 7.17 0.03
CA VAL A 204 -7.62 8.38 0.01
C VAL A 204 -8.42 9.55 0.53
N LYS A 205 -7.92 10.24 1.55
CA LYS A 205 -8.49 11.49 2.05
C LYS A 205 -7.92 12.68 1.29
N LEU A 206 -8.74 13.34 0.49
CA LEU A 206 -8.32 14.45 -0.38
C LEU A 206 -7.88 15.71 0.38
N ASP A 207 -8.32 15.90 1.60
CA ASP A 207 -7.87 17.02 2.48
C ASP A 207 -6.49 16.77 3.11
N GLU A 208 -5.98 15.55 2.99
CA GLU A 208 -4.64 15.15 3.41
C GLU A 208 -3.72 14.88 2.22
N ARG A 209 -4.25 14.18 1.20
CA ARG A 209 -3.56 13.70 -0.01
C ARG A 209 -4.31 14.18 -1.23
N ALA A 210 -4.21 15.49 -1.47
CA ALA A 210 -5.09 16.23 -2.36
C ALA A 210 -5.03 15.80 -3.83
N HIS A 211 -3.87 15.34 -4.32
CA HIS A 211 -3.67 15.16 -5.74
C HIS A 211 -3.43 13.70 -6.09
N ILE A 212 -4.06 13.25 -7.19
CA ILE A 212 -3.98 11.87 -7.68
C ILE A 212 -3.53 11.89 -9.13
N ALA A 213 -2.49 11.12 -9.47
CA ALA A 213 -2.07 10.90 -10.84
C ALA A 213 -2.40 9.48 -11.29
N VAL A 214 -2.94 9.33 -12.49
CA VAL A 214 -3.29 8.03 -13.09
C VAL A 214 -2.60 7.91 -14.43
N TRP A 215 -1.65 6.99 -14.55
CA TRP A 215 -0.93 6.69 -15.77
C TRP A 215 -1.28 5.33 -16.32
N GLY A 216 -1.12 5.17 -17.62
CA GLY A 216 -1.29 3.87 -18.28
C GLY A 216 -1.65 4.00 -19.74
N LYS A 217 -1.27 3.02 -20.52
CA LYS A 217 -1.52 2.97 -21.97
C LYS A 217 -3.01 2.94 -22.29
N THR A 218 -3.36 3.23 -23.53
CA THR A 218 -4.73 3.02 -24.03
C THR A 218 -5.20 1.59 -23.77
N GLY A 219 -6.44 1.42 -23.30
CA GLY A 219 -6.99 0.12 -22.93
C GLY A 219 -6.65 -0.37 -21.53
N SER A 220 -5.81 0.34 -20.77
CA SER A 220 -5.44 -0.03 -19.39
C SER A 220 -6.52 0.26 -18.33
N LYS A 221 -7.72 0.71 -18.72
CA LYS A 221 -8.84 1.06 -17.83
C LYS A 221 -8.67 2.34 -17.02
N LYS A 222 -7.87 3.31 -17.50
CA LYS A 222 -7.73 4.64 -16.86
C LYS A 222 -9.09 5.31 -16.67
N THR A 223 -9.89 5.40 -17.73
CA THR A 223 -11.22 6.02 -17.73
C THR A 223 -12.14 5.36 -16.68
N THR A 224 -12.08 4.03 -16.53
CA THR A 224 -12.84 3.34 -15.48
C THR A 224 -12.44 3.79 -14.08
N VAL A 225 -11.14 3.96 -13.82
CA VAL A 225 -10.65 4.47 -12.52
C VAL A 225 -11.11 5.91 -12.31
N LEU A 226 -11.03 6.77 -13.34
CA LEU A 226 -11.54 8.15 -13.26
C LEU A 226 -13.04 8.17 -12.98
N PHE A 227 -13.84 7.38 -13.70
CA PHE A 227 -15.27 7.28 -13.47
C PHE A 227 -15.62 6.83 -12.04
N GLY A 228 -14.88 5.86 -11.50
CA GLY A 228 -15.04 5.47 -10.09
C GLY A 228 -14.80 6.61 -9.10
N MET A 229 -13.84 7.51 -9.40
CA MET A 229 -13.61 8.71 -8.60
C MET A 229 -14.70 9.77 -8.82
N VAL A 230 -15.10 10.03 -10.07
CA VAL A 230 -16.17 11.00 -10.42
C VAL A 230 -17.46 10.64 -9.72
N LEU A 231 -17.85 9.38 -9.74
CA LEU A 231 -19.06 8.88 -9.11
C LEU A 231 -19.10 9.22 -7.61
N GLN A 232 -18.00 8.99 -6.91
CA GLN A 232 -17.86 9.32 -5.50
C GLN A 232 -17.81 10.83 -5.26
N LEU A 233 -17.11 11.59 -6.11
CA LEU A 233 -17.06 13.05 -6.04
C LEU A 233 -18.45 13.68 -6.22
N PHE A 234 -19.24 13.19 -7.16
CA PHE A 234 -20.62 13.62 -7.35
C PHE A 234 -21.46 13.30 -6.10
N ALA A 235 -21.39 12.07 -5.59
CA ALA A 235 -22.17 11.65 -4.44
C ALA A 235 -21.83 12.43 -3.15
N MET A 236 -20.57 12.86 -2.96
CA MET A 236 -20.18 13.70 -1.82
C MET A 236 -20.50 15.20 -2.01
N GLY A 237 -21.05 15.57 -3.15
CA GLY A 237 -21.39 16.96 -3.48
C GLY A 237 -20.16 17.82 -3.82
N ALA A 238 -19.11 17.26 -4.37
CA ALA A 238 -17.93 18.02 -4.79
C ALA A 238 -18.25 18.92 -5.99
N ASP A 239 -17.56 20.08 -6.08
CA ASP A 239 -17.52 20.86 -7.32
C ASP A 239 -16.47 20.24 -8.24
N VAL A 240 -16.94 19.44 -9.21
CA VAL A 240 -16.09 18.74 -10.16
C VAL A 240 -15.92 19.57 -11.42
N ARG A 241 -14.71 19.70 -11.90
CA ARG A 241 -14.36 20.44 -13.11
C ARG A 241 -13.51 19.55 -14.02
N PHE A 242 -13.85 19.48 -15.28
CA PHE A 242 -13.24 18.58 -16.24
C PHE A 242 -12.41 19.35 -17.26
N ILE A 243 -11.17 18.91 -17.45
CA ILE A 243 -10.34 19.21 -18.62
C ILE A 243 -10.39 17.93 -19.46
N ASP A 244 -11.14 17.96 -20.55
CA ASP A 244 -11.51 16.78 -21.32
C ASP A 244 -10.81 16.77 -22.68
N GLY A 245 -9.63 16.16 -22.73
CA GLY A 245 -8.83 16.08 -23.95
C GLY A 245 -9.27 15.01 -24.94
N LYS A 246 -10.27 14.18 -24.57
CA LYS A 246 -10.76 13.05 -25.39
C LYS A 246 -12.27 12.99 -25.58
N ASP A 247 -13.00 13.96 -25.07
CA ASP A 247 -14.46 13.98 -25.10
C ASP A 247 -15.12 12.80 -24.33
N GLU A 248 -14.47 12.36 -23.25
CA GLU A 248 -14.96 11.25 -22.41
C GLU A 248 -16.06 11.69 -21.42
N PHE A 249 -16.08 12.97 -21.04
CA PHE A 249 -17.02 13.52 -20.04
C PHE A 249 -18.14 14.35 -20.64
N SER A 250 -18.17 14.55 -21.94
CA SER A 250 -19.21 15.31 -22.65
C SER A 250 -20.63 14.76 -22.41
N ALA A 251 -20.73 13.43 -22.23
CA ALA A 251 -22.00 12.78 -21.92
C ALA A 251 -22.65 13.29 -20.61
N PHE A 252 -21.90 13.87 -19.69
CA PHE A 252 -22.43 14.45 -18.45
C PHE A 252 -23.17 15.77 -18.68
N SER A 253 -22.98 16.45 -19.80
CA SER A 253 -23.66 17.72 -20.13
C SER A 253 -25.18 17.64 -20.08
N GLY A 254 -25.77 16.44 -20.16
CA GLY A 254 -27.22 16.23 -20.03
C GLY A 254 -27.77 16.52 -18.61
N PHE A 255 -26.93 16.45 -17.58
CA PHE A 255 -27.36 16.69 -16.19
C PHE A 255 -26.34 17.52 -15.37
N TYR A 256 -25.14 17.70 -15.87
CA TYR A 256 -24.06 18.46 -15.22
C TYR A 256 -23.79 19.77 -15.97
N PRO A 257 -23.43 20.89 -15.30
CA PRO A 257 -23.18 22.18 -15.95
C PRO A 257 -22.08 22.08 -17.02
N SER A 258 -22.43 22.39 -18.28
CA SER A 258 -21.53 22.26 -19.42
C SER A 258 -20.31 23.19 -19.34
N GLU A 259 -20.43 24.35 -18.69
CA GLU A 259 -19.34 25.29 -18.46
C GLU A 259 -18.24 24.72 -17.54
N LYS A 260 -18.50 23.60 -16.87
CA LYS A 260 -17.51 22.85 -16.06
C LYS A 260 -16.82 21.72 -16.83
N ILE A 261 -17.13 21.55 -18.11
CA ILE A 261 -16.51 20.56 -18.98
C ILE A 261 -15.80 21.32 -20.09
N ALA A 262 -14.47 21.46 -19.94
CA ALA A 262 -13.64 22.23 -20.87
C ALA A 262 -12.90 21.28 -21.84
N SER A 263 -13.19 21.36 -23.14
CA SER A 263 -12.58 20.51 -24.17
C SER A 263 -11.72 21.28 -25.17
N ASP A 264 -11.74 22.62 -25.16
CA ASP A 264 -10.90 23.47 -25.98
C ASP A 264 -9.93 24.29 -25.12
N VAL A 265 -8.93 24.91 -25.77
CA VAL A 265 -7.83 25.61 -25.10
C VAL A 265 -8.32 26.81 -24.31
N GLU A 266 -9.27 27.59 -24.85
CA GLU A 266 -9.84 28.78 -24.24
C GLU A 266 -10.67 28.43 -23.00
N ALA A 267 -11.54 27.43 -23.09
CA ALA A 267 -12.33 26.93 -21.98
C ALA A 267 -11.44 26.36 -20.87
N VAL A 268 -10.40 25.60 -21.21
CA VAL A 268 -9.44 25.07 -20.24
C VAL A 268 -8.72 26.20 -19.52
N GLN A 269 -8.25 27.24 -20.25
CA GLN A 269 -7.58 28.37 -19.62
C GLN A 269 -8.52 29.16 -18.72
N SER A 270 -9.76 29.36 -19.14
CA SER A 270 -10.80 30.00 -18.31
C SER A 270 -11.03 29.23 -17.03
N GLN A 271 -11.21 27.91 -17.12
CA GLN A 271 -11.44 27.04 -15.98
C GLN A 271 -10.26 27.02 -15.00
N LEU A 272 -9.00 27.03 -15.47
CA LEU A 272 -7.84 27.15 -14.58
C LEU A 272 -7.79 28.48 -13.85
N ASN A 273 -8.13 29.58 -14.54
CA ASN A 273 -8.20 30.90 -13.92
C ASN A 273 -9.26 30.95 -12.82
N ASP A 274 -10.45 30.36 -13.05
CA ASP A 274 -11.53 30.26 -12.06
C ASP A 274 -11.10 29.46 -10.83
N VAL A 275 -10.45 28.31 -11.02
CA VAL A 275 -9.94 27.50 -9.91
C VAL A 275 -8.88 28.25 -9.12
N LEU A 276 -7.99 29.00 -9.78
CA LEU A 276 -6.98 29.83 -9.10
C LEU A 276 -7.61 30.97 -8.30
N ALA A 277 -8.68 31.58 -8.80
CA ALA A 277 -9.44 32.61 -8.08
C ALA A 277 -10.07 31.99 -6.80
N ILE A 278 -10.71 30.83 -6.93
CA ILE A 278 -11.28 30.10 -5.79
C ILE A 278 -10.21 29.70 -4.77
N VAL A 279 -9.06 29.20 -5.22
CA VAL A 279 -7.93 28.88 -4.31
C VAL A 279 -7.54 30.13 -3.51
N SER A 280 -7.43 31.28 -4.16
CA SER A 280 -7.03 32.53 -3.52
C SER A 280 -8.08 33.05 -2.51
N GLU A 281 -9.37 32.93 -2.83
CA GLU A 281 -10.46 33.27 -1.92
C GLU A 281 -10.47 32.34 -0.71
N ARG A 282 -10.37 31.04 -0.92
CA ARG A 282 -10.36 30.05 0.16
C ARG A 282 -9.15 30.18 1.08
N GLN A 283 -7.99 30.63 0.56
CA GLN A 283 -6.82 30.92 1.40
C GLN A 283 -7.14 32.03 2.41
N LYS A 284 -7.92 33.06 2.02
CA LYS A 284 -8.38 34.10 2.95
C LYS A 284 -9.30 33.52 4.03
N ILE A 285 -10.30 32.71 3.62
CA ILE A 285 -11.21 32.02 4.56
C ILE A 285 -10.42 31.16 5.55
N MET A 286 -9.47 30.38 5.07
CA MET A 286 -8.63 29.53 5.93
C MET A 286 -7.79 30.35 6.92
N SER A 287 -7.28 31.51 6.48
CA SER A 287 -6.53 32.42 7.35
C SER A 287 -7.42 33.00 8.44
N GLU A 288 -8.62 33.49 8.10
CA GLU A 288 -9.60 34.05 9.05
C GLU A 288 -10.05 32.97 10.06
N GLU A 289 -10.38 31.74 9.60
CA GLU A 289 -10.78 30.66 10.50
C GLU A 289 -9.63 30.19 11.40
N THR A 290 -8.39 30.22 10.91
CA THR A 290 -7.19 29.92 11.71
C THR A 290 -7.04 30.96 12.86
N GLN A 291 -7.20 32.23 12.55
CA GLN A 291 -7.15 33.29 13.55
C GLN A 291 -8.31 33.19 14.55
N LYS A 292 -9.53 32.99 14.05
CA LYS A 292 -10.73 32.84 14.86
C LYS A 292 -10.68 31.68 15.83
N ARG A 293 -10.22 30.50 15.35
CA ARG A 293 -10.14 29.27 16.15
C ARG A 293 -8.82 29.16 16.92
N GLN A 294 -7.87 30.06 16.72
CA GLN A 294 -6.52 30.00 17.32
C GLN A 294 -5.85 28.65 17.13
N LYS A 295 -6.06 28.00 15.94
CA LYS A 295 -5.60 26.65 15.63
C LYS A 295 -4.86 26.66 14.29
N ILE A 296 -3.58 26.30 14.30
CA ILE A 296 -2.75 26.11 13.10
C ILE A 296 -3.04 24.74 12.48
N GLY A 297 -2.95 24.64 11.15
CA GLY A 297 -3.08 23.37 10.43
C GLY A 297 -4.52 22.89 10.27
N LEU A 298 -5.48 23.79 10.24
CA LEU A 298 -6.87 23.48 9.91
C LEU A 298 -6.97 22.86 8.52
N LYS A 299 -7.79 21.83 8.41
CA LYS A 299 -8.14 21.23 7.12
C LYS A 299 -9.38 21.91 6.53
N ALA A 300 -9.49 21.91 5.21
CA ALA A 300 -10.65 22.43 4.50
C ALA A 300 -11.97 21.75 4.94
N SER A 301 -11.91 20.44 5.23
CA SER A 301 -13.02 19.67 5.77
C SER A 301 -13.47 20.14 7.16
N GLU A 302 -12.54 20.52 8.04
CA GLU A 302 -12.84 21.04 9.39
C GLU A 302 -13.51 22.43 9.35
N VAL A 303 -13.20 23.21 8.31
CA VAL A 303 -13.81 24.53 8.07
C VAL A 303 -15.17 24.42 7.36
N GLY A 304 -15.50 23.21 6.89
CA GLY A 304 -16.76 22.96 6.18
C GLY A 304 -16.74 23.36 4.69
N LEU A 305 -15.57 23.63 4.12
CA LEU A 305 -15.45 23.93 2.70
C LEU A 305 -15.88 22.73 1.86
N ARG A 306 -16.52 23.00 0.74
CA ARG A 306 -16.92 22.00 -0.24
C ARG A 306 -15.69 21.47 -0.99
N PRO A 307 -15.52 20.15 -1.21
CA PRO A 307 -14.42 19.65 -2.03
C PRO A 307 -14.51 20.19 -3.45
N ILE A 308 -13.37 20.55 -4.04
CA ILE A 308 -13.25 20.85 -5.46
C ILE A 308 -12.29 19.85 -6.09
N ALA A 309 -12.68 19.26 -7.21
CA ALA A 309 -11.84 18.35 -7.97
C ALA A 309 -11.70 18.84 -9.40
N LEU A 310 -10.48 19.16 -9.81
CA LEU A 310 -10.11 19.39 -11.20
C LEU A 310 -9.62 18.06 -11.79
N ILE A 311 -10.42 17.48 -12.66
CA ILE A 311 -10.10 16.21 -13.35
C ILE A 311 -9.59 16.56 -14.74
N ALA A 312 -8.35 16.22 -15.01
CA ALA A 312 -7.71 16.43 -16.30
C ALA A 312 -7.45 15.06 -16.96
N ASP A 313 -8.29 14.68 -17.92
CA ASP A 313 -8.07 13.46 -18.70
C ASP A 313 -7.24 13.76 -19.94
N GLU A 314 -6.26 12.91 -20.16
CA GLU A 314 -5.29 12.97 -21.26
C GLU A 314 -4.71 14.37 -21.47
N ILE A 315 -4.02 14.88 -20.46
CA ILE A 315 -3.36 16.20 -20.48
C ILE A 315 -2.52 16.40 -21.75
N GLY A 316 -1.88 15.33 -22.25
CA GLY A 316 -1.07 15.38 -23.47
C GLY A 316 -1.87 15.83 -24.70
N SER A 317 -3.13 15.40 -24.81
CA SER A 317 -4.01 15.78 -25.95
C SER A 317 -4.31 17.28 -25.93
N ILE A 318 -4.61 17.85 -24.76
CA ILE A 318 -4.89 19.28 -24.62
C ILE A 318 -3.61 20.12 -24.85
N VAL A 319 -2.48 19.71 -24.29
CA VAL A 319 -1.19 20.42 -24.48
C VAL A 319 -0.77 20.41 -25.96
N ALA A 320 -1.06 19.35 -26.70
CA ALA A 320 -0.77 19.26 -28.13
C ALA A 320 -1.56 20.27 -29.00
N LEU A 321 -2.68 20.79 -28.52
CA LEU A 321 -3.48 21.82 -29.18
C LEU A 321 -2.98 23.25 -28.87
N MET A 322 -2.09 23.41 -27.89
CA MET A 322 -1.60 24.69 -27.39
C MET A 322 -0.34 25.15 -28.13
N ASP A 323 -0.22 26.46 -28.34
CA ASP A 323 1.08 27.04 -28.67
C ASP A 323 2.04 26.99 -27.47
N SER A 324 3.34 27.29 -27.71
CA SER A 324 4.36 27.21 -26.66
C SER A 324 4.10 28.18 -25.48
N LYS A 325 3.43 29.29 -25.68
CA LYS A 325 3.11 30.27 -24.64
C LYS A 325 1.92 29.78 -23.81
N GLN A 326 0.90 29.25 -24.48
CA GLN A 326 -0.27 28.65 -23.85
C GLN A 326 0.12 27.41 -23.03
N ALA A 327 0.95 26.51 -23.59
CA ALA A 327 1.42 25.33 -22.87
C ALA A 327 2.24 25.68 -21.60
N LYS A 328 3.13 26.68 -21.70
CA LYS A 328 3.87 27.16 -20.51
C LYS A 328 2.94 27.75 -19.46
N LYS A 329 1.93 28.53 -19.87
CA LYS A 329 0.94 29.10 -18.96
C LYS A 329 0.10 28.02 -18.31
N PHE A 330 -0.41 27.04 -19.08
CA PHE A 330 -1.14 25.89 -18.57
C PHE A 330 -0.36 25.15 -17.47
N VAL A 331 0.91 24.81 -17.74
CA VAL A 331 1.78 24.13 -16.77
C VAL A 331 2.02 24.99 -15.52
N ALA A 332 2.17 26.32 -15.67
CA ALA A 332 2.35 27.22 -14.54
C ALA A 332 1.09 27.30 -13.66
N ASP A 333 -0.07 27.46 -14.30
CA ASP A 333 -1.36 27.56 -13.59
C ASP A 333 -1.72 26.24 -12.89
N LEU A 334 -1.55 25.11 -13.56
CA LEU A 334 -1.74 23.79 -12.96
C LEU A 334 -0.78 23.56 -11.78
N THR A 335 0.48 23.98 -11.91
CA THR A 335 1.47 23.94 -10.83
C THR A 335 1.00 24.76 -9.63
N ALA A 336 0.51 25.97 -9.85
CA ALA A 336 0.03 26.84 -8.79
C ALA A 336 -1.19 26.25 -8.06
N ILE A 337 -2.11 25.62 -8.80
CA ILE A 337 -3.27 24.92 -8.22
C ILE A 337 -2.80 23.76 -7.36
N ILE A 338 -1.89 22.92 -7.86
CA ILE A 338 -1.37 21.76 -7.14
C ILE A 338 -0.65 22.18 -5.86
N GLN A 339 0.20 23.22 -5.90
CA GLN A 339 0.97 23.66 -4.74
C GLN A 339 0.10 24.32 -3.65
N ARG A 340 -0.96 25.03 -4.04
CA ARG A 340 -1.78 25.82 -3.14
C ARG A 340 -3.12 25.18 -2.80
N GLY A 341 -3.60 24.26 -3.65
CA GLY A 341 -4.95 23.67 -3.56
C GLY A 341 -5.15 22.78 -2.34
N ARG A 342 -4.13 22.02 -1.94
CA ARG A 342 -4.23 21.06 -0.83
C ARG A 342 -4.80 21.67 0.45
N SER A 343 -4.28 22.81 0.88
CA SER A 343 -4.68 23.45 2.13
C SER A 343 -6.12 24.00 2.11
N VAL A 344 -6.68 24.19 0.93
CA VAL A 344 -7.99 24.81 0.72
C VAL A 344 -9.04 23.86 0.13
N GLY A 345 -8.75 22.56 0.12
CA GLY A 345 -9.70 21.54 -0.33
C GLY A 345 -9.91 21.49 -1.85
N VAL A 346 -8.90 21.87 -2.63
CA VAL A 346 -8.86 21.74 -4.08
C VAL A 346 -7.91 20.62 -4.46
N SER A 347 -8.43 19.63 -5.17
CA SER A 347 -7.71 18.44 -5.63
C SER A 347 -7.54 18.47 -7.14
N VAL A 348 -6.39 18.00 -7.61
CA VAL A 348 -6.15 17.72 -9.04
C VAL A 348 -6.06 16.22 -9.22
N ILE A 349 -6.86 15.69 -10.13
CA ILE A 349 -6.80 14.31 -10.58
C ILE A 349 -6.36 14.34 -12.04
N ALA A 350 -5.12 13.95 -12.28
CA ALA A 350 -4.50 14.04 -13.61
C ALA A 350 -4.34 12.67 -14.22
N SER A 351 -4.74 12.53 -15.49
CA SER A 351 -4.57 11.32 -16.27
C SER A 351 -3.73 11.58 -17.51
N THR A 352 -2.84 10.66 -17.84
CA THR A 352 -2.10 10.65 -19.09
C THR A 352 -1.60 9.24 -19.43
N GLN A 353 -1.28 8.99 -20.69
CA GLN A 353 -0.79 7.68 -21.14
C GLN A 353 0.64 7.41 -20.67
N ASP A 354 1.46 8.41 -20.62
CA ASP A 354 2.88 8.29 -20.29
C ASP A 354 3.26 9.26 -19.15
N PRO A 355 3.95 8.81 -18.11
CA PRO A 355 4.49 9.67 -17.07
C PRO A 355 5.74 10.45 -17.53
N SER A 356 5.95 10.65 -18.83
CA SER A 356 7.12 11.37 -19.36
C SER A 356 7.15 12.84 -18.96
N THR A 357 8.31 13.46 -19.12
CA THR A 357 8.56 14.87 -18.76
C THR A 357 7.90 15.87 -19.69
N ASP A 358 7.54 15.44 -20.89
CA ASP A 358 7.02 16.34 -21.93
C ASP A 358 5.61 16.84 -21.61
N THR A 359 4.81 16.00 -20.93
CA THR A 359 3.42 16.34 -20.57
C THR A 359 3.33 16.94 -19.17
N LEU A 360 4.01 16.34 -18.20
CA LEU A 360 4.04 16.78 -16.79
C LEU A 360 5.49 16.79 -16.27
N PRO A 361 6.09 17.97 -16.06
CA PRO A 361 7.44 18.09 -15.50
C PRO A 361 7.60 17.33 -14.19
N GLN A 362 8.77 16.76 -13.95
CA GLN A 362 9.05 15.93 -12.76
C GLN A 362 8.64 16.61 -11.45
N ARG A 363 8.88 17.92 -11.32
CA ARG A 363 8.52 18.72 -10.15
C ARG A 363 7.02 18.69 -9.86
N ILE A 364 6.16 18.58 -10.89
CA ILE A 364 4.70 18.46 -10.73
C ILE A 364 4.33 17.04 -10.35
N ARG A 365 4.91 16.04 -11.04
CA ARG A 365 4.66 14.62 -10.75
C ARG A 365 4.97 14.25 -9.31
N GLN A 366 5.99 14.86 -8.71
CA GLN A 366 6.35 14.68 -7.29
C GLN A 366 5.33 15.26 -6.31
N GLN A 367 4.47 16.18 -6.74
CA GLN A 367 3.44 16.78 -5.88
C GLN A 367 2.17 15.91 -5.76
N PHE A 368 2.02 14.90 -6.60
CA PHE A 368 0.90 13.98 -6.48
C PHE A 368 1.16 13.01 -5.34
N ALA A 369 0.35 13.12 -4.29
CA ALA A 369 0.46 12.28 -3.10
C ALA A 369 0.00 10.83 -3.38
N SER A 370 -0.91 10.65 -4.31
CA SER A 370 -1.37 9.33 -4.76
C SER A 370 -1.07 9.16 -6.25
N LYS A 371 -0.45 8.05 -6.59
CA LYS A 371 -0.03 7.74 -7.96
C LYS A 371 -0.46 6.33 -8.32
N VAL A 372 -1.10 6.18 -9.46
CA VAL A 372 -1.57 4.90 -10.00
C VAL A 372 -0.97 4.71 -11.39
N LEU A 373 -0.34 3.58 -11.63
CA LEU A 373 0.19 3.17 -12.92
C LEU A 373 -0.48 1.87 -13.35
N LEU A 374 -1.28 1.93 -14.41
CA LEU A 374 -2.12 0.84 -14.88
C LEU A 374 -1.45 0.04 -15.99
N GLY A 375 -1.69 -1.27 -15.99
CA GLY A 375 -1.17 -2.23 -16.94
C GLY A 375 0.29 -2.64 -16.65
N SER A 376 0.86 -3.43 -17.56
CA SER A 376 2.26 -3.80 -17.51
C SER A 376 3.14 -2.63 -17.93
N ALA A 377 4.02 -2.20 -17.07
CA ALA A 377 5.00 -1.16 -17.34
C ALA A 377 6.41 -1.69 -17.10
N ASN A 378 7.35 -1.30 -17.97
CA ASN A 378 8.76 -1.61 -17.75
C ASN A 378 9.32 -0.83 -16.56
N SER A 379 10.51 -1.18 -16.11
CA SER A 379 11.16 -0.56 -14.95
C SER A 379 11.39 0.95 -15.13
N ASP A 380 11.59 1.43 -16.35
CA ASP A 380 11.83 2.85 -16.59
C ASP A 380 10.55 3.68 -16.41
N ILE A 381 9.42 3.19 -16.93
CA ILE A 381 8.11 3.82 -16.73
C ILE A 381 7.75 3.81 -15.24
N GLN A 382 8.02 2.72 -14.52
CA GLN A 382 7.77 2.65 -13.08
C GLN A 382 8.64 3.66 -12.31
N ARG A 383 9.92 3.81 -12.65
CA ARG A 383 10.80 4.83 -12.07
C ARG A 383 10.32 6.25 -12.39
N MET A 384 9.83 6.50 -13.59
CA MET A 384 9.25 7.81 -13.95
C MET A 384 7.99 8.13 -13.15
N ALA A 385 7.13 7.14 -12.93
CA ALA A 385 5.88 7.30 -12.19
C ALA A 385 6.10 7.43 -10.67
N PHE A 386 6.87 6.52 -10.10
CA PHE A 386 6.99 6.37 -8.66
C PHE A 386 8.33 6.84 -8.08
N GLY A 387 9.38 6.95 -8.90
CA GLY A 387 10.77 7.14 -8.46
C GLY A 387 11.50 5.81 -8.18
N GLU A 388 10.77 4.69 -8.15
CA GLU A 388 11.28 3.35 -7.86
C GLU A 388 10.53 2.28 -8.67
N VAL A 389 11.02 1.04 -8.62
CA VAL A 389 10.42 -0.10 -9.30
C VAL A 389 9.62 -0.94 -8.32
N ALA A 390 8.44 -1.39 -8.73
CA ALA A 390 7.63 -2.29 -7.93
C ALA A 390 8.30 -3.66 -7.77
N THR A 391 8.30 -4.18 -6.55
CA THR A 391 8.89 -5.49 -6.24
C THR A 391 7.95 -6.66 -6.51
N ALA A 392 6.67 -6.42 -6.68
CA ALA A 392 5.68 -7.45 -7.01
C ALA A 392 5.61 -7.64 -8.53
N GLY A 393 6.08 -8.75 -9.05
CA GLY A 393 6.17 -9.18 -10.46
C GLY A 393 5.12 -8.65 -11.47
N ASN A 394 5.05 -9.23 -12.65
CA ASN A 394 4.17 -8.77 -13.73
C ASN A 394 2.70 -8.69 -13.29
N VAL A 395 2.06 -7.60 -13.68
CA VAL A 395 0.65 -7.32 -13.39
C VAL A 395 -0.20 -7.93 -14.49
N GLU A 396 -1.24 -8.66 -14.13
CA GLU A 396 -2.27 -9.14 -15.06
C GLU A 396 -3.04 -7.97 -15.66
N ASP A 397 -3.72 -8.20 -16.78
CA ASP A 397 -4.60 -7.23 -17.40
C ASP A 397 -5.60 -6.64 -16.38
N PHE A 398 -5.85 -5.34 -16.47
CA PHE A 398 -6.73 -4.54 -15.60
C PHE A 398 -6.21 -4.25 -14.19
N ARG A 399 -5.00 -4.61 -13.87
CA ARG A 399 -4.30 -4.26 -12.63
C ARG A 399 -3.14 -3.34 -12.93
N GLY A 400 -2.60 -2.74 -11.88
CA GLY A 400 -1.48 -1.83 -11.97
C GLY A 400 -0.71 -1.79 -10.66
N PHE A 401 -0.01 -0.70 -10.45
CA PHE A 401 0.66 -0.40 -9.19
C PHE A 401 0.21 0.97 -8.69
N TYR A 402 0.27 1.17 -7.39
CA TYR A 402 0.00 2.46 -6.78
C TYR A 402 1.00 2.78 -5.67
N THR A 403 1.22 4.07 -5.46
CA THR A 403 1.82 4.62 -4.23
C THR A 403 0.89 5.66 -3.64
N CYS A 404 0.92 5.79 -2.33
CA CYS A 404 0.16 6.81 -1.62
C CYS A 404 0.99 7.30 -0.42
N ASP A 405 1.35 8.57 -0.41
CA ASP A 405 2.21 9.17 0.60
C ASP A 405 1.68 8.93 2.01
N GLY A 406 2.55 8.41 2.89
CA GLY A 406 2.19 8.08 4.26
C GLY A 406 1.31 6.83 4.44
N LEU A 407 0.90 6.16 3.35
CA LEU A 407 0.20 4.86 3.38
C LEU A 407 1.06 3.74 2.82
N THR A 408 1.88 4.04 1.79
CA THR A 408 2.77 3.06 1.18
C THR A 408 4.21 3.56 1.23
N ASN A 409 5.16 2.64 1.32
CA ASN A 409 6.59 2.95 1.28
C ASN A 409 7.23 2.56 -0.05
N GLN A 410 6.47 1.85 -0.88
CA GLN A 410 6.86 1.41 -2.22
C GLN A 410 5.60 1.12 -3.04
N PRO A 411 5.72 0.94 -4.37
CA PRO A 411 4.58 0.61 -5.21
C PRO A 411 3.94 -0.73 -4.82
N LEU A 412 2.64 -0.71 -4.54
CA LEU A 412 1.81 -1.87 -4.23
C LEU A 412 0.89 -2.19 -5.41
N LYS A 413 0.37 -3.43 -5.47
CA LYS A 413 -0.58 -3.84 -6.51
C LYS A 413 -1.87 -3.05 -6.42
N PHE A 414 -2.32 -2.57 -7.59
CA PHE A 414 -3.58 -1.84 -7.76
C PHE A 414 -4.61 -2.67 -8.52
N TYR A 415 -5.83 -2.65 -8.04
CA TYR A 415 -6.98 -3.33 -8.62
C TYR A 415 -7.97 -2.28 -9.13
N VAL A 416 -8.25 -2.30 -10.43
CA VAL A 416 -9.20 -1.37 -11.04
C VAL A 416 -10.61 -1.67 -10.52
N CYS A 417 -11.37 -0.63 -10.19
CA CYS A 417 -12.74 -0.77 -9.72
C CYS A 417 -13.63 -1.44 -10.79
N ASP A 418 -14.62 -2.19 -10.33
CA ASP A 418 -15.63 -2.81 -11.17
C ASP A 418 -16.94 -2.05 -11.04
N LEU A 419 -17.21 -1.18 -12.01
CA LEU A 419 -18.46 -0.43 -12.10
C LEU A 419 -19.53 -1.16 -12.92
N TYR A 420 -19.15 -2.23 -13.63
CA TYR A 420 -20.04 -2.91 -14.58
C TYR A 420 -20.95 -3.92 -13.90
N SER A 421 -20.47 -4.61 -12.89
CA SER A 421 -21.22 -5.71 -12.24
C SER A 421 -22.56 -5.29 -11.64
N HIS A 422 -22.74 -4.00 -11.31
CA HIS A 422 -23.98 -3.48 -10.71
C HIS A 422 -24.51 -2.22 -11.42
N GLY A 423 -24.13 -1.99 -12.68
CA GLY A 423 -24.67 -0.90 -13.51
C GLY A 423 -24.19 0.51 -13.13
N PHE A 424 -23.10 0.64 -12.36
CA PHE A 424 -22.52 1.94 -12.01
C PHE A 424 -21.70 2.59 -13.13
N ASN A 425 -21.57 1.92 -14.28
CA ASN A 425 -21.03 2.48 -15.50
C ASN A 425 -22.08 3.20 -16.35
N GLU A 426 -23.36 3.13 -15.98
CA GLU A 426 -24.46 3.77 -16.69
C GLU A 426 -24.59 5.25 -16.31
N LEU A 427 -24.97 6.09 -17.28
CA LEU A 427 -25.11 7.53 -17.09
C LEU A 427 -26.09 7.90 -15.97
N GLU A 428 -27.15 7.11 -15.81
CA GLU A 428 -28.15 7.27 -14.76
C GLU A 428 -27.54 7.17 -13.35
N ALA A 429 -26.54 6.31 -13.15
CA ALA A 429 -25.86 6.18 -11.87
C ALA A 429 -25.10 7.47 -11.50
N PHE A 430 -24.44 8.11 -12.47
CA PHE A 430 -23.75 9.39 -12.27
C PHE A 430 -24.74 10.53 -12.01
N GLU A 431 -25.85 10.59 -12.74
CA GLU A 431 -26.90 11.57 -12.50
C GLU A 431 -27.51 11.42 -11.09
N ARG A 432 -27.76 10.18 -10.66
CA ARG A 432 -28.26 9.87 -9.31
C ARG A 432 -27.25 10.29 -8.23
N ALA A 433 -25.98 9.97 -8.42
CA ALA A 433 -24.90 10.38 -7.52
C ALA A 433 -24.82 11.90 -7.41
N TYR A 434 -24.88 12.62 -8.53
CA TYR A 434 -24.90 14.08 -8.57
C TYR A 434 -26.10 14.66 -7.83
N LYS A 435 -27.31 14.13 -8.03
CA LYS A 435 -28.52 14.57 -7.32
C LYS A 435 -28.44 14.35 -5.81
N ILE A 436 -27.84 13.27 -5.36
CA ILE A 436 -27.62 13.00 -3.92
C ILE A 436 -26.68 14.05 -3.33
N GLY A 437 -25.54 14.30 -3.96
CA GLY A 437 -24.57 15.29 -3.52
C GLY A 437 -25.11 16.71 -3.51
N PHE A 438 -25.89 17.07 -4.54
CA PHE A 438 -26.54 18.40 -4.63
C PHE A 438 -27.55 18.64 -3.51
N ARG A 439 -28.43 17.67 -3.23
CA ARG A 439 -29.41 17.77 -2.13
C ARG A 439 -28.75 17.87 -0.75
N SER A 440 -27.62 17.20 -0.55
CA SER A 440 -26.88 17.27 0.70
C SER A 440 -26.30 18.67 1.00
N ASP A 441 -26.03 19.45 -0.05
CA ASP A 441 -25.51 20.82 0.08
C ASP A 441 -26.61 21.87 0.32
N GLU A 442 -27.82 21.67 -0.24
CA GLU A 442 -28.94 22.61 0.00
C GLU A 442 -29.39 22.66 1.46
N HIS A 443 -29.30 21.54 2.19
CA HIS A 443 -29.63 21.47 3.61
C HIS A 443 -28.55 22.07 4.53
N LYS A 444 -27.40 22.49 3.99
CA LYS A 444 -26.26 23.06 4.74
C LYS A 444 -25.99 24.53 4.46
N LYS A 445 -26.93 25.26 3.80
CA LYS A 445 -26.82 26.72 3.77
C LYS A 445 -26.83 27.23 5.21
N PRO A 446 -25.78 27.93 5.67
CA PRO A 446 -25.81 28.52 6.99
C PRO A 446 -27.00 29.49 7.05
N THR A 447 -27.95 29.24 7.93
CA THR A 447 -28.80 30.29 8.45
C THR A 447 -27.86 31.39 8.91
N ARG A 448 -28.01 32.57 8.33
CA ARG A 448 -27.23 33.79 8.49
C ARG A 448 -26.83 34.08 9.92
#